data_445eda058ac47c3002245d8c140eda6a
#
_entry.id   445eda058ac47c3002245d8c140eda6a
#
_cell.length_a   1.000
_cell.length_b   1.000
_cell.length_c   1.000
_cell.angle_alpha   90.00
_cell.angle_beta   90.00
_cell.angle_gamma   90.00
#
_symmetry.space_group_name_H-M   'P 1'
#
loop_
_entity.id
_entity.type
_entity.pdbx_description
1 polymer ?
#
loop_
_entity_poly.entity_id
_entity_poly.type
_entity_poly.pdbx_seq_one_letter_code
_entity_poly.pdbx_strand_id
1 'polypeptide(L)'
;MKKLNLMIILGLILTASASAMADDVADIESTMEKHFVTFKAGDAAGHIAHHMAGHSSFGPEGGVLVVIDSLEEETAELQAEFDEGYKFDFQLVDLDVAVYGDTAVVTSLQTGTVTVPDGTTETVKNRRTSVVVRDGSEWKEVHSHISEYVEESTE
;
A
#
# COMPACT_ATOMS: atom_id res chain seq x y z
N MET A 1 -42.17 28.18 -5.45
CA MET A 1 -42.02 26.80 -4.95
C MET A 1 -41.01 25.95 -5.73
N LYS A 2 -40.75 26.16 -7.05
CA LYS A 2 -39.77 25.37 -7.83
C LYS A 2 -38.28 25.60 -7.47
N LYS A 3 -37.93 26.77 -6.91
CA LYS A 3 -36.51 27.10 -6.54
C LYS A 3 -36.02 26.45 -5.23
N LEU A 4 -36.96 26.11 -4.33
CA LEU A 4 -36.61 25.48 -3.04
C LEU A 4 -36.21 24.01 -3.20
N ASN A 5 -36.86 23.29 -4.13
CA ASN A 5 -36.55 21.87 -4.36
C ASN A 5 -35.18 21.67 -5.04
N LEU A 6 -34.70 22.65 -5.82
CA LEU A 6 -33.41 22.56 -6.49
C LEU A 6 -32.22 22.71 -5.51
N MET A 7 -32.36 23.54 -4.46
CA MET A 7 -31.33 23.69 -3.44
C MET A 7 -31.19 22.44 -2.54
N ILE A 8 -32.29 21.77 -2.25
CA ILE A 8 -32.27 20.54 -1.41
C ILE A 8 -31.58 19.39 -2.16
N ILE A 9 -31.82 19.26 -3.48
CA ILE A 9 -31.18 18.22 -4.31
C ILE A 9 -29.68 18.45 -4.41
N LEU A 10 -29.23 19.70 -4.57
CA LEU A 10 -27.81 20.03 -4.67
C LEU A 10 -27.06 19.77 -3.35
N GLY A 11 -27.68 20.07 -2.21
CA GLY A 11 -27.12 19.78 -0.88
C GLY A 11 -26.98 18.27 -0.60
N LEU A 12 -27.92 17.46 -1.06
CA LEU A 12 -27.88 15.99 -0.88
C LEU A 12 -26.78 15.33 -1.71
N ILE A 13 -26.51 15.82 -2.92
CA ILE A 13 -25.45 15.30 -3.79
C ILE A 13 -24.08 15.59 -3.22
N LEU A 14 -23.82 16.77 -2.64
CA LEU A 14 -22.54 17.11 -2.02
C LEU A 14 -22.22 16.27 -0.78
N THR A 15 -23.23 15.97 0.03
CA THR A 15 -23.03 15.16 1.26
C THR A 15 -22.75 13.68 0.93
N ALA A 16 -23.40 13.13 -0.11
CA ALA A 16 -23.15 11.75 -0.53
C ALA A 16 -21.72 11.56 -1.10
N SER A 17 -21.20 12.54 -1.82
CA SER A 17 -19.84 12.47 -2.38
C SER A 17 -18.75 12.53 -1.29
N ALA A 18 -18.93 13.34 -0.25
CA ALA A 18 -17.98 13.44 0.84
C ALA A 18 -17.95 12.16 1.70
N SER A 19 -19.09 11.52 1.91
CA SER A 19 -19.20 10.25 2.63
C SER A 19 -18.51 9.11 1.88
N ALA A 20 -18.74 9.00 0.56
CA ALA A 20 -18.11 7.97 -0.26
C ALA A 20 -16.57 8.10 -0.30
N MET A 21 -16.03 9.32 -0.35
CA MET A 21 -14.58 9.54 -0.29
C MET A 21 -13.98 9.17 1.08
N ALA A 22 -14.70 9.42 2.17
CA ALA A 22 -14.23 9.03 3.51
C ALA A 22 -14.23 7.50 3.69
N ASP A 23 -15.22 6.81 3.12
CA ASP A 23 -15.28 5.35 3.11
C ASP A 23 -14.12 4.77 2.27
N ASP A 24 -13.79 5.36 1.12
CA ASP A 24 -12.66 4.95 0.29
C ASP A 24 -11.31 5.10 0.99
N VAL A 25 -11.09 6.19 1.71
CA VAL A 25 -9.86 6.39 2.50
C VAL A 25 -9.72 5.29 3.55
N ALA A 26 -10.77 5.01 4.33
CA ALA A 26 -10.75 3.99 5.36
C ALA A 26 -10.53 2.57 4.76
N ASP A 27 -11.11 2.28 3.61
CA ASP A 27 -10.92 1.01 2.91
C ASP A 27 -9.48 0.84 2.42
N ILE A 28 -8.86 1.91 1.88
CA ILE A 28 -7.47 1.92 1.44
C ILE A 28 -6.54 1.72 2.65
N GLU A 29 -6.73 2.47 3.74
CA GLU A 29 -5.95 2.32 4.96
C GLU A 29 -6.00 0.88 5.50
N SER A 30 -7.21 0.30 5.55
CA SER A 30 -7.41 -1.10 5.95
C SER A 30 -6.71 -2.09 5.02
N THR A 31 -6.72 -1.83 3.70
CA THR A 31 -6.02 -2.66 2.71
C THR A 31 -4.51 -2.61 2.92
N MET A 32 -3.95 -1.41 3.09
CA MET A 32 -2.52 -1.23 3.36
C MET A 32 -2.09 -1.89 4.68
N GLU A 33 -2.91 -1.80 5.74
CA GLU A 33 -2.63 -2.48 7.01
C GLU A 33 -2.61 -4.01 6.83
N LYS A 34 -3.63 -4.58 6.20
CA LYS A 34 -3.72 -6.04 5.94
C LYS A 34 -2.55 -6.54 5.11
N HIS A 35 -2.10 -5.78 4.11
CA HIS A 35 -0.94 -6.09 3.28
C HIS A 35 0.30 -6.33 4.14
N PHE A 36 0.57 -5.49 5.14
CA PHE A 36 1.72 -5.65 6.03
C PHE A 36 1.50 -6.70 7.12
N VAL A 37 0.28 -6.91 7.58
CA VAL A 37 -0.05 -7.97 8.54
C VAL A 37 0.20 -9.35 7.93
N THR A 38 -0.22 -9.60 6.68
CA THR A 38 0.03 -10.87 5.98
C THR A 38 1.52 -11.07 5.69
N PHE A 39 2.22 -10.01 5.31
CA PHE A 39 3.67 -10.03 5.09
C PHE A 39 4.45 -10.44 6.35
N LYS A 40 4.16 -9.80 7.47
CA LYS A 40 4.73 -10.14 8.78
C LYS A 40 4.40 -11.56 9.22
N ALA A 41 3.22 -12.07 8.88
CA ALA A 41 2.81 -13.43 9.21
C ALA A 41 3.51 -14.51 8.36
N GLY A 42 4.23 -14.14 7.30
CA GLY A 42 4.81 -15.08 6.33
C GLY A 42 3.75 -15.70 5.43
N ASP A 43 2.61 -15.03 5.25
CA ASP A 43 1.52 -15.43 4.36
C ASP A 43 1.73 -14.78 2.98
N ALA A 44 2.54 -15.41 2.14
CA ALA A 44 2.86 -14.91 0.80
C ALA A 44 1.59 -14.73 -0.05
N ALA A 45 0.68 -15.70 -0.04
CA ALA A 45 -0.55 -15.63 -0.82
C ALA A 45 -1.46 -14.47 -0.36
N GLY A 46 -1.62 -14.30 0.96
CA GLY A 46 -2.38 -13.19 1.54
C GLY A 46 -1.75 -11.84 1.22
N HIS A 47 -0.41 -11.73 1.22
CA HIS A 47 0.30 -10.51 0.88
C HIS A 47 0.11 -10.16 -0.61
N ILE A 48 0.39 -11.10 -1.51
CA ILE A 48 0.30 -10.89 -2.96
C ILE A 48 -1.15 -10.67 -3.43
N ALA A 49 -2.14 -11.16 -2.69
CA ALA A 49 -3.55 -10.88 -2.98
C ALA A 49 -3.91 -9.38 -2.97
N HIS A 50 -3.09 -8.52 -2.37
CA HIS A 50 -3.27 -7.07 -2.39
C HIS A 50 -2.67 -6.39 -3.63
N HIS A 51 -1.93 -7.11 -4.48
CA HIS A 51 -1.36 -6.62 -5.74
C HIS A 51 -2.27 -6.92 -6.93
N MET A 52 -2.02 -6.22 -8.03
CA MET A 52 -2.60 -6.48 -9.34
C MET A 52 -1.51 -7.01 -10.27
N ALA A 53 -1.82 -7.98 -11.14
CA ALA A 53 -0.89 -8.43 -12.17
C ALA A 53 -0.44 -7.25 -13.05
N GLY A 54 0.85 -7.21 -13.38
CA GLY A 54 1.47 -6.08 -14.07
C GLY A 54 1.83 -4.91 -13.13
N HIS A 55 1.73 -5.10 -11.81
CA HIS A 55 2.22 -4.08 -10.87
C HIS A 55 3.74 -3.91 -10.98
N SER A 56 4.22 -2.78 -10.53
CA SER A 56 5.63 -2.42 -10.63
C SER A 56 6.18 -1.84 -9.35
N SER A 57 7.50 -1.96 -9.16
CA SER A 57 8.16 -1.49 -7.95
C SER A 57 9.55 -0.93 -8.21
N PHE A 58 9.91 0.15 -7.50
CA PHE A 58 11.29 0.52 -7.23
C PHE A 58 11.61 0.16 -5.78
N GLY A 59 12.65 -0.65 -5.59
CA GLY A 59 13.12 -1.07 -4.26
C GLY A 59 13.93 0.02 -3.52
N PRO A 60 14.20 -0.18 -2.22
CA PRO A 60 14.87 0.82 -1.37
C PRO A 60 16.34 1.06 -1.73
N GLU A 61 17.00 0.09 -2.32
CA GLU A 61 18.41 0.18 -2.72
C GLU A 61 18.61 0.91 -4.06
N GLY A 62 17.55 1.43 -4.64
CA GLY A 62 17.54 1.97 -5.99
C GLY A 62 17.57 0.86 -7.04
N GLY A 63 17.87 1.22 -8.28
CA GLY A 63 17.99 0.27 -9.38
C GLY A 63 16.90 0.42 -10.44
N VAL A 64 16.66 -0.66 -11.19
CA VAL A 64 15.70 -0.68 -12.28
C VAL A 64 14.27 -0.91 -11.77
N LEU A 65 13.30 -0.44 -12.56
CA LEU A 65 11.91 -0.78 -12.33
C LEU A 65 11.73 -2.30 -12.48
N VAL A 66 11.19 -2.92 -11.45
CA VAL A 66 10.72 -4.32 -11.50
C VAL A 66 9.26 -4.30 -11.92
N VAL A 67 8.87 -5.15 -12.86
CA VAL A 67 7.47 -5.35 -13.29
C VAL A 67 7.12 -6.82 -13.06
N ILE A 68 6.03 -7.08 -12.36
CA ILE A 68 5.56 -8.41 -11.98
C ILE A 68 4.33 -8.75 -12.79
N ASP A 69 4.49 -9.59 -13.80
CA ASP A 69 3.39 -10.01 -14.66
C ASP A 69 2.58 -11.18 -14.11
N SER A 70 3.20 -12.02 -13.27
CA SER A 70 2.60 -13.23 -12.69
C SER A 70 2.56 -13.17 -11.17
N LEU A 71 1.35 -13.00 -10.62
CA LEU A 71 1.14 -13.07 -9.17
C LEU A 71 1.41 -14.47 -8.60
N GLU A 72 1.26 -15.54 -9.41
CA GLU A 72 1.56 -16.91 -9.01
C GLU A 72 3.07 -17.11 -8.79
N GLU A 73 3.90 -16.61 -9.74
CA GLU A 73 5.36 -16.67 -9.63
C GLU A 73 5.85 -15.84 -8.45
N GLU A 74 5.37 -14.61 -8.30
CA GLU A 74 5.70 -13.74 -7.17
C GLU A 74 5.33 -14.37 -5.82
N THR A 75 4.16 -15.00 -5.73
CA THR A 75 3.74 -15.72 -4.52
C THR A 75 4.70 -16.86 -4.19
N ALA A 76 5.13 -17.62 -5.21
CA ALA A 76 6.05 -18.74 -5.01
C ALA A 76 7.46 -18.25 -4.60
N GLU A 77 7.95 -17.15 -5.18
CA GLU A 77 9.23 -16.54 -4.82
C GLU A 77 9.21 -16.03 -3.38
N LEU A 78 8.19 -15.26 -3.01
CA LEU A 78 8.05 -14.75 -1.65
C LEU A 78 7.89 -15.87 -0.61
N GLN A 79 7.15 -16.94 -0.94
CA GLN A 79 7.02 -18.09 -0.06
C GLN A 79 8.37 -18.79 0.14
N ALA A 80 9.18 -18.90 -0.91
CA ALA A 80 10.51 -19.48 -0.81
C ALA A 80 11.43 -18.65 0.12
N GLU A 81 11.36 -17.32 0.08
CA GLU A 81 12.09 -16.45 1.02
C GLU A 81 11.65 -16.70 2.47
N PHE A 82 10.35 -16.80 2.73
CA PHE A 82 9.85 -17.13 4.07
C PHE A 82 10.32 -18.51 4.54
N ASP A 83 10.31 -19.50 3.66
CA ASP A 83 10.74 -20.88 3.95
C ASP A 83 12.25 -20.97 4.19
N GLU A 84 13.05 -20.12 3.55
CA GLU A 84 14.49 -19.94 3.81
C GLU A 84 14.78 -19.27 5.16
N GLY A 85 13.79 -18.61 5.77
CA GLY A 85 13.90 -18.01 7.10
C GLY A 85 13.96 -16.49 7.11
N TYR A 86 13.74 -15.82 5.98
CA TYR A 86 13.54 -14.37 5.98
C TYR A 86 12.27 -14.00 6.75
N LYS A 87 12.35 -12.92 7.53
CA LYS A 87 11.22 -12.38 8.28
C LYS A 87 11.17 -10.87 8.10
N PHE A 88 9.98 -10.38 7.82
CA PHE A 88 9.72 -8.98 7.60
C PHE A 88 8.70 -8.49 8.64
N ASP A 89 9.13 -7.62 9.54
CA ASP A 89 8.26 -7.01 10.55
C ASP A 89 8.16 -5.51 10.29
N PHE A 90 7.31 -5.15 9.34
CA PHE A 90 7.10 -3.77 8.93
C PHE A 90 5.76 -3.23 9.41
N GLN A 91 5.74 -1.92 9.59
CA GLN A 91 4.53 -1.12 9.79
C GLN A 91 4.63 0.18 8.97
N LEU A 92 3.48 0.71 8.59
CA LEU A 92 3.37 2.03 8.00
C LEU A 92 3.06 3.05 9.09
N VAL A 93 3.78 4.17 9.09
CA VAL A 93 3.53 5.31 9.96
C VAL A 93 3.40 6.57 9.10
N ASP A 94 2.73 7.59 9.62
CA ASP A 94 2.48 8.86 8.90
C ASP A 94 1.80 8.60 7.54
N LEU A 95 0.80 7.71 7.54
CA LEU A 95 0.09 7.31 6.33
C LEU A 95 -0.88 8.41 5.92
N ASP A 96 -0.77 8.86 4.67
CA ASP A 96 -1.67 9.83 4.04
C ASP A 96 -2.22 9.26 2.73
N VAL A 97 -3.52 9.42 2.49
CA VAL A 97 -4.25 8.87 1.34
C VAL A 97 -4.90 9.98 0.54
N ALA A 98 -4.50 10.12 -0.71
CA ALA A 98 -5.12 11.05 -1.66
C ALA A 98 -5.88 10.27 -2.75
N VAL A 99 -7.22 10.37 -2.75
CA VAL A 99 -8.11 9.65 -3.67
C VAL A 99 -8.44 10.48 -4.91
N TYR A 100 -8.34 9.88 -6.09
CA TYR A 100 -8.60 10.47 -7.40
C TYR A 100 -9.51 9.55 -8.23
N GLY A 101 -10.79 9.47 -7.87
CA GLY A 101 -11.74 8.52 -8.46
C GLY A 101 -11.40 7.08 -8.10
N ASP A 102 -11.16 6.24 -9.08
CA ASP A 102 -10.79 4.83 -8.88
C ASP A 102 -9.28 4.60 -8.70
N THR A 103 -8.52 5.66 -8.43
CA THR A 103 -7.08 5.60 -8.16
C THR A 103 -6.78 6.40 -6.90
N ALA A 104 -5.84 5.92 -6.09
CA ALA A 104 -5.31 6.70 -4.99
C ALA A 104 -3.79 6.61 -4.90
N VAL A 105 -3.20 7.66 -4.33
CA VAL A 105 -1.79 7.72 -3.95
C VAL A 105 -1.72 7.65 -2.44
N VAL A 106 -0.93 6.71 -1.93
CA VAL A 106 -0.67 6.52 -0.51
C VAL A 106 0.78 6.84 -0.24
N THR A 107 1.04 7.76 0.67
CA THR A 107 2.40 8.06 1.14
C THR A 107 2.55 7.70 2.60
N SER A 108 3.73 7.21 2.97
CA SER A 108 4.01 6.77 4.35
C SER A 108 5.50 6.64 4.61
N LEU A 109 5.85 6.47 5.88
CA LEU A 109 7.10 5.86 6.27
C LEU A 109 6.87 4.38 6.55
N GLN A 110 7.67 3.52 5.93
CA GLN A 110 7.74 2.09 6.23
C GLN A 110 8.87 1.87 7.21
N THR A 111 8.54 1.42 8.42
CA THR A 111 9.53 1.21 9.50
C THR A 111 9.43 -0.22 10.02
N GLY A 112 10.52 -0.74 10.55
CA GLY A 112 10.51 -2.08 11.12
C GLY A 112 11.84 -2.79 10.99
N THR A 113 11.80 -4.12 10.82
CA THR A 113 12.99 -4.94 10.73
C THR A 113 12.90 -5.99 9.63
N VAL A 114 14.06 -6.32 9.08
CA VAL A 114 14.30 -7.52 8.25
C VAL A 114 15.23 -8.45 9.02
N THR A 115 14.83 -9.70 9.15
CA THR A 115 15.72 -10.75 9.68
C THR A 115 16.06 -11.70 8.56
N VAL A 116 17.36 -11.91 8.31
CA VAL A 116 17.87 -12.84 7.29
C VAL A 116 18.05 -14.26 7.87
N PRO A 117 18.24 -15.31 7.03
CA PRO A 117 18.26 -16.72 7.47
C PRO A 117 19.29 -17.05 8.55
N ASP A 118 20.41 -16.32 8.64
CA ASP A 118 21.42 -16.51 9.67
C ASP A 118 21.05 -15.94 11.04
N GLY A 119 19.88 -15.28 11.14
CA GLY A 119 19.35 -14.65 12.34
C GLY A 119 19.77 -13.19 12.52
N THR A 120 20.58 -12.64 11.62
CA THR A 120 20.92 -11.21 11.62
C THR A 120 19.66 -10.38 11.37
N THR A 121 19.48 -9.32 12.17
CA THR A 121 18.32 -8.43 12.05
C THR A 121 18.79 -7.00 11.81
N GLU A 122 18.21 -6.38 10.79
CA GLU A 122 18.48 -4.99 10.41
C GLU A 122 17.22 -4.14 10.61
N THR A 123 17.41 -2.91 11.09
CA THR A 123 16.31 -1.94 11.19
C THR A 123 16.17 -1.19 9.88
N VAL A 124 14.94 -1.04 9.44
CA VAL A 124 14.59 -0.37 8.19
C VAL A 124 13.73 0.87 8.47
N LYS A 125 14.04 1.96 7.80
CA LYS A 125 13.22 3.17 7.76
C LYS A 125 13.27 3.73 6.34
N ASN A 126 12.14 3.64 5.64
CA ASN A 126 12.02 4.03 4.24
C ASN A 126 10.86 5.00 4.04
N ARG A 127 10.96 5.85 3.02
CA ARG A 127 9.80 6.52 2.44
C ARG A 127 9.15 5.56 1.47
N ARG A 128 7.82 5.45 1.54
CA ARG A 128 7.05 4.64 0.61
C ARG A 128 5.97 5.49 -0.05
N THR A 129 5.85 5.32 -1.36
CA THR A 129 4.69 5.78 -2.13
C THR A 129 4.09 4.57 -2.80
N SER A 130 2.80 4.34 -2.58
CA SER A 130 2.02 3.30 -3.27
C SER A 130 0.95 3.96 -4.12
N VAL A 131 0.73 3.43 -5.33
CA VAL A 131 -0.44 3.73 -6.15
C VAL A 131 -1.36 2.53 -6.07
N VAL A 132 -2.60 2.78 -5.65
CA VAL A 132 -3.64 1.76 -5.59
C VAL A 132 -4.78 2.11 -6.54
N VAL A 133 -5.41 1.09 -7.11
CA VAL A 133 -6.57 1.24 -7.98
C VAL A 133 -7.71 0.37 -7.47
N ARG A 134 -8.94 0.79 -7.78
CA ARG A 134 -10.14 0.02 -7.46
C ARG A 134 -10.31 -1.12 -8.46
N ASP A 135 -10.38 -2.35 -7.94
CA ASP A 135 -10.71 -3.56 -8.68
C ASP A 135 -11.99 -4.18 -8.10
N GLY A 136 -13.11 -3.93 -8.73
CA GLY A 136 -14.43 -4.26 -8.20
C GLY A 136 -14.72 -3.52 -6.89
N SER A 137 -14.80 -4.25 -5.77
CA SER A 137 -15.01 -3.69 -4.43
C SER A 137 -13.72 -3.56 -3.61
N GLU A 138 -12.57 -3.93 -4.17
CA GLU A 138 -11.29 -3.94 -3.46
C GLU A 138 -10.33 -2.88 -4.02
N TRP A 139 -9.38 -2.46 -3.19
CA TRP A 139 -8.25 -1.65 -3.62
C TRP A 139 -7.02 -2.56 -3.77
N LYS A 140 -6.29 -2.40 -4.90
CA LYS A 140 -5.11 -3.20 -5.24
C LYS A 140 -3.92 -2.29 -5.54
N GLU A 141 -2.74 -2.65 -5.06
CA GLU A 141 -1.51 -1.94 -5.39
C GLU A 141 -1.08 -2.26 -6.83
N VAL A 142 -0.78 -1.21 -7.61
CA VAL A 142 -0.29 -1.30 -8.99
C VAL A 142 1.11 -0.74 -9.15
N HIS A 143 1.57 0.04 -8.18
CA HIS A 143 2.94 0.56 -8.16
C HIS A 143 3.36 0.86 -6.74
N SER A 144 4.64 0.58 -6.43
CA SER A 144 5.28 1.10 -5.24
C SER A 144 6.66 1.69 -5.54
N HIS A 145 7.00 2.73 -4.82
CA HIS A 145 8.35 3.28 -4.77
C HIS A 145 8.80 3.36 -3.32
N ILE A 146 9.88 2.68 -3.02
CA ILE A 146 10.49 2.63 -1.71
C ILE A 146 11.89 3.25 -1.82
N SER A 147 12.21 4.18 -0.94
CA SER A 147 13.53 4.80 -0.87
C SER A 147 13.95 4.99 0.57
N GLU A 148 15.25 4.85 0.84
CA GLU A 148 15.81 5.05 2.17
C GLU A 148 15.43 6.42 2.74
N TYR A 149 15.04 6.45 4.01
CA TYR A 149 14.82 7.69 4.75
C TYR A 149 16.13 8.14 5.37
N VAL A 150 16.66 9.23 4.84
CA VAL A 150 17.84 9.89 5.40
C VAL A 150 17.38 11.04 6.29
N GLU A 151 17.73 11.01 7.58
CA GLU A 151 17.47 12.15 8.46
C GLU A 151 18.35 13.33 8.05
N GLU A 152 17.75 14.51 7.88
CA GLU A 152 18.53 15.72 7.69
C GLU A 152 19.39 15.95 8.94
N SER A 153 20.72 16.00 8.76
CA SER A 153 21.61 16.41 9.83
C SER A 153 21.31 17.90 10.12
N THR A 154 20.70 18.19 11.24
CA THR A 154 20.61 19.56 11.76
C THR A 154 22.01 20.00 12.18
N GLU A 155 22.68 20.76 11.29
CA GLU A 155 23.85 21.54 11.67
C GLU A 155 23.46 22.75 12.54
#